data_8465bcaf29eac8cf49eeb4ebedbbbfa3
#
_entry.id   8465bcaf29eac8cf49eeb4ebedbbbfa3
#
_cell.length_a   1.000
_cell.length_b   1.000
_cell.length_c   1.000
_cell.angle_alpha   90.00
_cell.angle_beta   90.00
_cell.angle_gamma   90.00
#
_symmetry.space_group_name_H-M   'P 1'
#
loop_
_entity.id
_entity.type
_entity.pdbx_description
1 polymer ?
#
loop_
_entity_poly.entity_id
_entity_poly.type
_entity_poly.pdbx_seq_one_letter_code
_entity_poly.pdbx_strand_id
1 'polypeptide(L)' 'GVMLAISLHAVRDELRDLLVPINKKYPLEQLLKACREYPGLSNAKRITFEYVMLKDVNDSMEDAKLLVKLLRGIPAKIN' A
#
# COMPACT_ATOMS: atom_id res chain seq x y z
N GLY A 1 19.46 6.96 -6.39
CA GLY A 1 18.55 7.02 -5.27
C GLY A 1 18.01 5.67 -4.86
N VAL A 2 17.59 5.56 -3.65
CA VAL A 2 17.00 4.33 -3.12
C VAL A 2 15.52 4.32 -3.46
N MET A 3 15.07 3.24 -4.11
CA MET A 3 13.64 3.03 -4.36
C MET A 3 13.03 2.35 -3.14
N LEU A 4 11.94 2.89 -2.65
CA LEU A 4 11.21 2.30 -1.53
C LEU A 4 10.14 1.35 -2.08
N ALA A 5 10.22 0.09 -1.69
CA ALA A 5 9.23 -0.92 -2.06
C ALA A 5 8.49 -1.39 -0.81
N ILE A 6 7.17 -1.43 -0.89
CA ILE A 6 6.32 -1.81 0.24
C ILE A 6 5.38 -2.93 -0.19
N SER A 7 5.38 -4.02 0.56
CA SER A 7 4.44 -5.13 0.35
C SER A 7 3.09 -4.76 0.93
N LEU A 8 2.17 -4.33 0.08
CA LEU A 8 0.84 -3.88 0.52
C LEU A 8 -0.15 -5.05 0.65
N HIS A 9 -0.38 -5.75 -0.43
CA HIS A 9 -1.20 -6.97 -0.56
C HIS A 9 -2.65 -6.91 -0.09
N ALA A 10 -3.07 -5.86 0.62
CA ALA A 10 -4.45 -5.68 1.05
C ALA A 10 -4.73 -4.21 1.34
N VAL A 11 -6.01 -3.83 1.24
CA VAL A 11 -6.47 -2.46 1.51
C VAL A 11 -7.33 -2.38 2.77
N ARG A 12 -7.43 -3.48 3.50
CA ARG A 12 -8.15 -3.58 4.78
C ARG A 12 -7.24 -4.19 5.82
N ASP A 13 -7.22 -3.59 7.03
CA ASP A 13 -6.33 -4.04 8.10
C ASP A 13 -6.59 -5.50 8.49
N GLU A 14 -7.85 -5.90 8.57
CA GLU A 14 -8.22 -7.27 8.95
C GLU A 14 -7.57 -8.31 8.05
N LEU A 15 -7.66 -8.09 6.74
CA LEU A 15 -7.07 -9.00 5.77
C LEU A 15 -5.55 -8.86 5.77
N ARG A 16 -5.04 -7.63 5.86
CA ARG A 16 -3.60 -7.40 5.84
C ARG A 16 -2.92 -8.00 7.07
N ASP A 17 -3.59 -8.04 8.22
CA ASP A 17 -3.07 -8.70 9.41
C ASP A 17 -2.76 -10.18 9.16
N LEU A 18 -3.54 -10.81 8.29
CA LEU A 18 -3.35 -12.21 7.93
C LEU A 18 -2.25 -12.40 6.88
N LEU A 19 -2.22 -11.52 5.87
CA LEU A 19 -1.27 -11.64 4.76
C LEU A 19 0.10 -11.04 5.08
N VAL A 20 0.11 -9.98 5.87
CA VAL A 20 1.32 -9.26 6.26
C VAL A 20 1.25 -9.03 7.77
N PRO A 21 1.70 -9.98 8.58
CA PRO A 21 1.53 -9.91 10.05
C PRO A 21 2.06 -8.65 10.72
N ILE A 22 3.05 -7.99 10.14
CA ILE A 22 3.58 -6.76 10.71
C ILE A 22 2.54 -5.63 10.73
N ASN A 23 1.43 -5.78 9.98
CA ASN A 23 0.35 -4.81 9.98
C ASN A 23 -0.27 -4.64 11.37
N LYS A 24 -0.21 -5.65 12.20
CA LYS A 24 -0.72 -5.56 13.58
C LYS A 24 0.01 -4.50 14.37
N LYS A 25 1.31 -4.33 14.10
CA LYS A 25 2.13 -3.32 14.74
C LYS A 25 2.03 -1.97 14.02
N TYR A 26 1.94 -1.99 12.69
CA TYR A 26 1.88 -0.80 11.84
C TYR A 26 0.70 -0.90 10.88
N PRO A 27 -0.52 -0.52 11.34
CA PRO A 27 -1.71 -0.57 10.49
C PRO A 27 -1.59 0.30 9.23
N LEU A 28 -2.46 0.04 8.27
CA LEU A 28 -2.45 0.76 6.98
C LEU A 28 -2.44 2.27 7.16
N GLU A 29 -3.22 2.81 8.08
CA GLU A 29 -3.28 4.25 8.30
C GLU A 29 -1.92 4.82 8.67
N GLN A 30 -1.19 4.16 9.57
CA GLN A 30 0.14 4.60 9.98
C GLN A 30 1.15 4.42 8.84
N LEU A 31 1.06 3.32 8.11
CA LEU A 31 1.93 3.07 6.98
C LEU A 31 1.77 4.15 5.91
N LEU A 32 0.54 4.46 5.53
CA LEU A 32 0.27 5.43 4.49
C LEU A 32 0.61 6.86 4.93
N LYS A 33 0.43 7.16 6.21
CA LYS A 33 0.84 8.45 6.76
C LYS A 33 2.36 8.61 6.63
N ALA A 34 3.11 7.58 7.01
CA ALA A 34 4.56 7.60 6.88
C ALA A 34 4.99 7.77 5.43
N CYS A 35 4.28 7.13 4.49
CA CYS A 35 4.54 7.28 3.07
C CYS A 35 4.31 8.70 2.59
N ARG A 36 3.22 9.34 3.03
CA ARG A 36 2.92 10.73 2.65
C ARG A 36 3.94 11.71 3.17
N GLU A 37 4.51 11.42 4.34
CA GLU A 37 5.50 12.28 4.99
C GLU A 37 6.94 11.95 4.59
N TYR A 38 7.14 10.90 3.78
CA TYR A 38 8.47 10.47 3.39
C TYR A 38 9.15 11.53 2.53
N PRO A 39 10.32 12.03 2.95
CA PRO A 39 10.99 13.10 2.21
C PRO A 39 11.56 12.62 0.88
N GLY A 40 11.58 13.49 -0.12
CA GLY A 40 12.14 13.18 -1.42
C GLY A 40 11.22 12.51 -2.40
N LEU A 41 9.95 12.30 -2.06
CA LEU A 41 9.00 11.75 -3.02
C LEU A 41 8.65 12.77 -4.10
N SER A 42 8.59 12.29 -5.34
CA SER A 42 8.24 13.11 -6.50
C SER A 42 7.75 12.19 -7.60
N ASN A 43 7.35 12.76 -8.75
CA ASN A 43 6.97 11.95 -9.90
C ASN A 43 8.13 11.09 -10.41
N ALA A 44 9.36 11.49 -10.13
CA ALA A 44 10.56 10.73 -10.51
C ALA A 44 10.99 9.72 -9.43
N LYS A 45 10.63 9.97 -8.16
CA LYS A 45 10.99 9.11 -7.03
C LYS A 45 9.73 8.63 -6.34
N ARG A 46 9.17 7.55 -6.87
CA ARG A 46 7.91 6.98 -6.37
C ARG A 46 8.15 5.80 -5.44
N ILE A 47 7.19 5.60 -4.54
CA ILE A 47 7.13 4.38 -3.74
C ILE A 47 6.51 3.30 -4.62
N THR A 48 7.12 2.12 -4.64
CA THR A 48 6.56 0.96 -5.33
C THR A 48 5.79 0.11 -4.33
N PHE A 49 4.49 -0.06 -4.57
CA PHE A 49 3.66 -0.95 -3.75
C PHE A 49 3.51 -2.29 -4.47
N GLU A 50 3.88 -3.36 -3.80
CA GLU A 50 3.70 -4.71 -4.32
C GLU A 50 2.35 -5.24 -3.86
N TYR A 51 1.55 -5.75 -4.79
CA TYR A 51 0.22 -6.25 -4.51
C TYR A 51 0.01 -7.57 -5.25
N VAL A 52 0.12 -8.67 -4.53
CA VAL A 52 -0.14 -9.99 -5.11
C VAL A 52 -1.64 -10.24 -5.07
N MET A 53 -2.27 -10.32 -6.23
CA MET A 53 -3.71 -10.54 -6.32
C MET A 53 -4.04 -12.02 -6.10
N LEU A 54 -4.82 -12.28 -5.06
CA LEU A 54 -5.29 -13.61 -4.72
C LEU A 54 -6.77 -13.69 -5.03
N LYS A 55 -7.16 -14.66 -5.85
CA LYS A 55 -8.55 -14.82 -6.29
C LYS A 55 -9.49 -14.93 -5.09
N ASP A 56 -10.56 -14.14 -5.11
CA ASP A 56 -11.61 -14.11 -4.09
C ASP A 56 -11.12 -13.71 -2.69
N VAL A 57 -9.90 -13.19 -2.58
CA VAL A 57 -9.33 -12.74 -1.30
C VAL A 57 -9.13 -11.23 -1.29
N ASN A 58 -8.35 -10.70 -2.24
CA ASN A 58 -8.01 -9.28 -2.27
C ASN A 58 -8.14 -8.66 -3.67
N ASP A 59 -8.89 -9.28 -4.55
CA ASP A 59 -9.03 -8.86 -5.94
C ASP A 59 -10.39 -8.28 -6.30
N SER A 60 -11.22 -7.92 -5.32
CA SER A 60 -12.54 -7.38 -5.58
C SER A 60 -12.50 -5.97 -6.17
N MET A 61 -13.60 -5.57 -6.82
CA MET A 61 -13.74 -4.21 -7.34
C MET A 61 -13.69 -3.18 -6.20
N GLU A 62 -14.24 -3.53 -5.05
CA GLU A 62 -14.20 -2.64 -3.88
C GLU A 62 -12.78 -2.46 -3.39
N ASP A 63 -11.98 -3.52 -3.38
CA ASP A 63 -10.57 -3.44 -3.01
C ASP A 63 -9.81 -2.51 -3.97
N ALA A 64 -10.10 -2.58 -5.26
CA ALA A 64 -9.48 -1.71 -6.25
C ALA A 64 -9.83 -0.23 -6.01
N LYS A 65 -11.09 0.05 -5.69
CA LYS A 65 -11.53 1.41 -5.40
C LYS A 65 -10.90 1.95 -4.14
N LEU A 66 -10.80 1.13 -3.10
CA LEU A 66 -10.14 1.51 -1.85
C LEU A 66 -8.66 1.78 -2.07
N LEU A 67 -8.01 0.97 -2.89
CA LEU A 67 -6.60 1.14 -3.19
C LEU A 67 -6.33 2.50 -3.83
N VAL A 68 -7.13 2.88 -4.82
CA VAL A 68 -7.01 4.19 -5.47
C VAL A 68 -7.19 5.31 -4.45
N LYS A 69 -8.19 5.18 -3.57
CA LYS A 69 -8.48 6.18 -2.55
C LYS A 69 -7.35 6.31 -1.53
N LEU A 70 -6.82 5.18 -1.08
CA LEU A 70 -5.76 5.17 -0.07
C LEU A 70 -4.45 5.77 -0.60
N LEU A 71 -4.13 5.55 -1.86
CA LEU A 71 -2.88 6.04 -2.44
C LEU A 71 -2.98 7.44 -3.03
N ARG A 72 -4.15 8.08 -2.92
CA ARG A 72 -4.33 9.43 -3.43
C ARG A 72 -3.36 10.40 -2.75
N GLY A 73 -2.64 11.18 -3.56
CA GLY A 73 -1.67 12.14 -3.06
C GLY A 73 -0.29 11.55 -2.76
N ILE A 74 -0.10 10.26 -2.94
CA ILE A 74 1.20 9.61 -2.77
C ILE A 74 1.75 9.28 -4.16
N PRO A 75 2.95 9.78 -4.52
CA PRO A 75 3.61 9.34 -5.76
C PRO A 75 3.94 7.86 -5.64
N ALA A 76 3.19 7.01 -6.32
CA ALA A 76 3.27 5.57 -6.14
C ALA A 76 3.14 4.81 -7.45
N LYS A 77 3.77 3.64 -7.49
CA LYS A 77 3.63 2.68 -8.57
C LYS A 77 3.15 1.37 -7.96
N ILE A 78 2.20 0.73 -8.61
CA ILE A 78 1.68 -0.56 -8.17
C ILE A 78 2.17 -1.64 -9.10
N ASN A 79 2.70 -2.67 -8.50
CA ASN A 79 3.30 -3.76 -9.24
C ASN A 79 2.51 -5.06 -9.06
#